data_673dc11e0c76d1b7985253668e59d362
#
_entry.id   673dc11e0c76d1b7985253668e59d362
#
_cell.length_a   1.000
_cell.length_b   1.000
_cell.length_c   1.000
_cell.angle_alpha   90.00
_cell.angle_beta   90.00
_cell.angle_gamma   90.00
#
_symmetry.space_group_name_H-M   'P 1'
#
loop_
_entity.id
_entity.type
_entity.pdbx_description
1 polymer ?
#
loop_
_entity_poly.entity_id
_entity_poly.type
_entity_poly.pdbx_seq_one_letter_code
_entity_poly.pdbx_strand_id
1 'polypeptide(L)'
;MASLRTCAWAFLCALPGAFGANLFVSHYNGNVYALSYTAPSTLAISHTLKAGGQMPSWLAYDSASRTLYVTDESGAMGGSSLTAVTAGADGSLKTAGTGRSTGGEVHCTLYGGSDGKGFIAAAE
;
A
#
# COMPACT_ATOMS: atom_id res chain seq x y z
N MET A 1 -30.92 58.90 -10.83
CA MET A 1 -31.26 57.47 -10.94
C MET A 1 -29.97 56.65 -10.73
N ALA A 2 -29.76 56.14 -9.53
CA ALA A 2 -28.59 55.36 -9.16
C ALA A 2 -28.93 53.88 -9.22
N SER A 3 -28.24 53.12 -10.09
CA SER A 3 -28.42 51.69 -10.26
C SER A 3 -27.62 50.93 -9.17
N LEU A 4 -28.33 50.28 -8.24
CA LEU A 4 -27.72 49.33 -7.31
C LEU A 4 -27.32 48.08 -8.08
N ARG A 5 -26.02 47.82 -8.22
CA ARG A 5 -25.49 46.52 -8.64
C ARG A 5 -25.39 45.61 -7.43
N THR A 6 -26.27 44.66 -7.36
CA THR A 6 -26.24 43.59 -6.37
C THR A 6 -25.11 42.61 -6.68
N CYS A 7 -23.99 42.68 -5.92
CA CYS A 7 -22.95 41.66 -5.98
C CYS A 7 -23.46 40.40 -5.23
N ALA A 8 -23.83 39.37 -5.98
CA ALA A 8 -24.12 38.07 -5.42
C ALA A 8 -22.77 37.36 -5.10
N TRP A 9 -22.42 37.27 -3.83
CA TRP A 9 -21.30 36.44 -3.37
C TRP A 9 -21.78 34.97 -3.33
N ALA A 10 -21.35 34.18 -4.32
CA ALA A 10 -21.53 32.75 -4.26
C ALA A 10 -20.55 32.19 -3.23
N PHE A 11 -21.03 31.84 -2.05
CA PHE A 11 -20.30 31.02 -1.09
C PHE A 11 -20.19 29.61 -1.68
N LEU A 12 -19.03 29.27 -2.25
CA LEU A 12 -18.69 27.91 -2.60
C LEU A 12 -18.35 27.18 -1.29
N CYS A 13 -19.37 26.57 -0.66
CA CYS A 13 -19.13 25.63 0.41
C CYS A 13 -18.37 24.44 -0.18
N ALA A 14 -17.05 24.40 0.04
CA ALA A 14 -16.28 23.18 -0.17
C ALA A 14 -16.83 22.14 0.79
N LEU A 15 -17.62 21.20 0.29
CA LEU A 15 -18.00 20.00 1.04
C LEU A 15 -16.69 19.33 1.47
N PRO A 16 -16.52 18.98 2.75
CA PRO A 16 -15.39 18.16 3.15
C PRO A 16 -15.46 16.88 2.32
N GLY A 17 -14.54 16.73 1.36
CA GLY A 17 -14.42 15.52 0.58
C GLY A 17 -14.27 14.36 1.54
N ALA A 18 -14.98 13.28 1.33
CA ALA A 18 -14.77 12.05 2.07
C ALA A 18 -13.32 11.63 1.80
N PHE A 19 -12.42 11.87 2.77
CA PHE A 19 -11.05 11.43 2.67
C PHE A 19 -11.05 9.90 2.80
N GLY A 20 -10.90 9.22 1.65
CA GLY A 20 -10.65 7.80 1.60
C GLY A 20 -9.17 7.53 1.76
N ALA A 21 -8.82 6.47 2.45
CA ALA A 21 -7.46 5.96 2.53
C ALA A 21 -7.45 4.49 2.12
N ASN A 22 -6.40 4.10 1.40
CA ASN A 22 -6.09 2.70 1.15
C ASN A 22 -5.14 2.22 2.26
N LEU A 23 -5.50 1.10 2.89
CA LEU A 23 -4.67 0.40 3.86
C LEU A 23 -4.28 -0.95 3.26
N PHE A 24 -3.11 -1.44 3.60
CA PHE A 24 -2.63 -2.72 3.10
C PHE A 24 -2.33 -3.68 4.25
N VAL A 25 -2.73 -4.93 4.11
CA VAL A 25 -2.57 -5.97 5.12
C VAL A 25 -2.09 -7.26 4.46
N SER A 26 -1.04 -7.87 5.02
CA SER A 26 -0.64 -9.23 4.68
C SER A 26 -1.27 -10.24 5.65
N HIS A 27 -1.46 -11.47 5.22
CA HIS A 27 -2.04 -12.52 6.04
C HIS A 27 -1.42 -13.88 5.70
N TYR A 28 -1.20 -14.73 6.69
CA TYR A 28 -0.56 -16.05 6.58
C TYR A 28 -1.29 -17.06 5.67
N ASN A 29 -2.41 -16.68 5.07
CA ASN A 29 -3.03 -17.46 3.99
C ASN A 29 -2.40 -17.17 2.60
N GLY A 30 -1.31 -16.38 2.56
CA GLY A 30 -0.60 -16.01 1.34
C GLY A 30 -1.22 -14.85 0.58
N ASN A 31 -2.16 -14.12 1.17
CA ASN A 31 -2.80 -12.97 0.53
C ASN A 31 -2.28 -11.65 1.06
N VAL A 32 -2.28 -10.66 0.16
CA VAL A 32 -2.21 -9.24 0.47
C VAL A 32 -3.57 -8.63 0.15
N TYR A 33 -4.12 -7.90 1.09
CA TYR A 33 -5.41 -7.22 0.97
C TYR A 33 -5.19 -5.72 0.86
N ALA A 34 -5.91 -5.07 -0.03
CA ALA A 34 -6.15 -3.64 0.03
C ALA A 34 -7.52 -3.41 0.67
N LEU A 35 -7.56 -2.50 1.63
CA LEU A 35 -8.78 -2.08 2.29
C LEU A 35 -9.02 -0.62 1.98
N SER A 36 -10.24 -0.27 1.61
CA SER A 36 -10.68 1.11 1.49
C SER A 36 -11.28 1.55 2.82
N TYR A 37 -10.80 2.66 3.34
CA TYR A 37 -11.40 3.34 4.48
C TYR A 37 -12.14 4.59 4.01
N THR A 38 -13.39 4.72 4.41
CA THR A 38 -14.19 5.92 4.18
C THR A 38 -14.71 6.43 5.51
N ALA A 39 -14.38 7.67 5.83
CA ALA A 39 -14.86 8.30 7.05
C ALA A 39 -16.41 8.36 7.07
N PRO A 40 -17.07 8.25 8.25
CA PRO A 40 -16.42 8.20 9.57
C PRO A 40 -15.99 6.80 10.04
N SER A 41 -16.43 5.70 9.41
CA SER A 41 -16.22 4.38 10.01
C SER A 41 -16.33 3.19 9.06
N THR A 42 -16.36 3.39 7.75
CA THR A 42 -16.48 2.26 6.81
C THR A 42 -15.11 1.76 6.41
N LEU A 43 -14.83 0.49 6.68
CA LEU A 43 -13.65 -0.25 6.26
C LEU A 43 -14.10 -1.49 5.49
N ALA A 44 -13.62 -1.65 4.26
CA ALA A 44 -13.96 -2.77 3.40
C ALA A 44 -12.74 -3.28 2.63
N ILE A 45 -12.68 -4.59 2.37
CA ILE A 45 -11.69 -5.15 1.46
C ILE A 45 -12.08 -4.73 0.04
N SER A 46 -11.20 -3.97 -0.62
CA SER A 46 -11.38 -3.51 -2.00
C SER A 46 -10.71 -4.46 -3.00
N HIS A 47 -9.53 -4.98 -2.66
CA HIS A 47 -8.79 -5.91 -3.51
C HIS A 47 -8.11 -7.00 -2.68
N THR A 48 -7.91 -8.16 -3.32
CA THR A 48 -7.16 -9.29 -2.77
C THR A 48 -6.19 -9.77 -3.82
N LEU A 49 -4.93 -9.94 -3.45
CA LEU A 49 -3.89 -10.50 -4.31
C LEU A 49 -3.22 -11.67 -3.61
N LYS A 50 -3.13 -12.82 -4.28
CA LYS A 50 -2.29 -13.94 -3.85
C LYS A 50 -0.83 -13.57 -4.17
N ALA A 51 -0.10 -13.10 -3.18
CA ALA A 51 1.28 -12.64 -3.30
C ALA A 51 2.01 -12.81 -1.96
N GLY A 52 3.34 -12.85 -2.00
CA GLY A 52 4.14 -12.94 -0.78
C GLY A 52 4.34 -14.35 -0.26
N GLY A 53 4.27 -15.36 -1.11
CA GLY A 53 4.57 -16.74 -0.74
C GLY A 53 3.47 -17.40 0.09
N GLN A 54 3.87 -18.20 1.08
CA GLN A 54 2.93 -18.96 1.92
C GLN A 54 2.55 -18.25 3.21
N MET A 55 3.50 -17.48 3.79
CA MET A 55 3.33 -16.83 5.10
C MET A 55 3.80 -15.37 5.03
N PRO A 56 3.08 -14.49 4.30
CA PRO A 56 3.42 -13.07 4.25
C PRO A 56 3.32 -12.45 5.64
N SER A 57 4.44 -12.00 6.20
CA SER A 57 4.53 -11.54 7.58
C SER A 57 4.68 -10.03 7.72
N TRP A 58 5.34 -9.36 6.77
CA TRP A 58 5.61 -7.93 6.84
C TRP A 58 5.34 -7.23 5.53
N LEU A 59 5.00 -5.93 5.63
CA LEU A 59 4.84 -5.03 4.51
C LEU A 59 5.66 -3.76 4.73
N ALA A 60 6.54 -3.42 3.77
CA ALA A 60 7.13 -2.10 3.67
C ALA A 60 6.57 -1.39 2.43
N TYR A 61 6.13 -0.13 2.58
CA TYR A 61 5.52 0.63 1.49
C TYR A 61 6.41 1.79 1.05
N ASP A 62 6.79 1.78 -0.23
CA ASP A 62 7.40 2.91 -0.89
C ASP A 62 6.32 3.78 -1.54
N SER A 63 6.07 4.93 -0.96
CA SER A 63 5.04 5.86 -1.45
C SER A 63 5.42 6.53 -2.77
N ALA A 64 6.71 6.66 -3.08
CA ALA A 64 7.18 7.30 -4.31
C ALA A 64 6.92 6.43 -5.54
N SER A 65 7.20 5.14 -5.44
CA SER A 65 6.95 4.16 -6.50
C SER A 65 5.58 3.46 -6.37
N ARG A 66 4.86 3.69 -5.26
CA ARG A 66 3.64 2.97 -4.88
C ARG A 66 3.85 1.46 -4.86
N THR A 67 4.96 1.01 -4.31
CA THR A 67 5.31 -0.40 -4.25
C THR A 67 5.30 -0.88 -2.81
N LEU A 68 4.61 -1.99 -2.57
CA LEU A 68 4.68 -2.77 -1.34
C LEU A 68 5.73 -3.84 -1.51
N TYR A 69 6.57 -4.02 -0.51
CA TYR A 69 7.51 -5.14 -0.42
C TYR A 69 7.04 -6.06 0.69
N VAL A 70 6.79 -7.31 0.31
CA VAL A 70 6.15 -8.32 1.15
C VAL A 70 7.15 -9.41 1.46
N THR A 71 7.44 -9.63 2.73
CA THR A 71 8.30 -10.73 3.19
C THR A 71 7.52 -12.02 3.35
N ASP A 72 8.16 -13.16 3.13
CA ASP A 72 7.60 -14.50 3.34
C ASP A 72 8.39 -15.25 4.42
N GLU A 73 7.76 -15.46 5.56
CA GLU A 73 8.33 -16.12 6.73
C GLU A 73 8.42 -17.65 6.59
N SER A 74 7.99 -18.21 5.47
CA SER A 74 7.90 -19.68 5.27
C SER A 74 9.25 -20.37 4.97
N GLY A 75 10.39 -19.72 5.25
CA GLY A 75 11.73 -20.22 4.93
C GLY A 75 12.01 -21.65 5.34
N ALA A 76 11.59 -22.06 6.55
CA ALA A 76 11.72 -23.43 7.05
C ALA A 76 10.94 -24.46 6.21
N MET A 77 9.96 -24.03 5.43
CA MET A 77 9.15 -24.84 4.51
C MET A 77 9.64 -24.77 3.07
N GLY A 78 10.82 -24.18 2.83
CA GLY A 78 11.46 -24.10 1.53
C GLY A 78 10.93 -23.02 0.59
N GLY A 79 10.24 -22.00 1.11
CA GLY A 79 9.55 -21.00 0.31
C GLY A 79 9.82 -19.55 0.67
N SER A 80 11.03 -19.20 1.11
CA SER A 80 11.35 -17.81 1.45
C SER A 80 11.42 -16.91 0.23
N SER A 81 10.77 -15.75 0.27
CA SER A 81 10.77 -14.79 -0.82
C SER A 81 10.48 -13.36 -0.36
N LEU A 82 10.96 -12.41 -1.14
CA LEU A 82 10.57 -11.01 -1.09
C LEU A 82 9.78 -10.67 -2.35
N THR A 83 8.53 -10.29 -2.21
CA THR A 83 7.66 -9.98 -3.34
C THR A 83 7.40 -8.48 -3.42
N ALA A 84 7.62 -7.88 -4.61
CA ALA A 84 7.22 -6.52 -4.91
C ALA A 84 5.82 -6.51 -5.52
N VAL A 85 4.93 -5.68 -4.96
CA VAL A 85 3.53 -5.51 -5.38
C VAL A 85 3.27 -4.03 -5.64
N THR A 86 2.90 -3.67 -6.87
CA THR A 86 2.46 -2.30 -7.17
C THR A 86 1.04 -2.09 -6.69
N ALA A 87 0.78 -0.92 -6.09
CA ALA A 87 -0.53 -0.50 -5.62
C ALA A 87 -1.05 0.67 -6.46
N GLY A 88 -2.19 0.50 -7.11
CA GLY A 88 -2.88 1.58 -7.81
C GLY A 88 -3.47 2.64 -6.86
N ALA A 89 -3.80 3.80 -7.39
CA ALA A 89 -4.46 4.85 -6.61
C ALA A 89 -5.85 4.43 -6.10
N ASP A 90 -6.48 3.51 -6.81
CA ASP A 90 -7.77 2.88 -6.47
C ASP A 90 -7.64 1.70 -5.50
N GLY A 91 -6.41 1.40 -5.02
CA GLY A 91 -6.12 0.26 -4.16
C GLY A 91 -5.89 -1.05 -4.94
N SER A 92 -5.96 -1.07 -6.27
CA SER A 92 -5.66 -2.27 -7.06
C SER A 92 -4.23 -2.76 -6.80
N LEU A 93 -4.05 -4.08 -6.76
CA LEU A 93 -2.79 -4.74 -6.44
C LEU A 93 -2.30 -5.60 -7.60
N LYS A 94 -1.01 -5.54 -7.92
CA LYS A 94 -0.39 -6.36 -8.96
C LYS A 94 1.03 -6.75 -8.56
N THR A 95 1.39 -8.03 -8.66
CA THR A 95 2.77 -8.48 -8.51
C THR A 95 3.66 -7.86 -9.57
N ALA A 96 4.72 -7.17 -9.15
CA ALA A 96 5.74 -6.60 -10.03
C ALA A 96 6.93 -7.53 -10.18
N GLY A 97 7.26 -8.30 -9.15
CA GLY A 97 8.36 -9.27 -9.18
C GLY A 97 8.50 -9.99 -7.85
N THR A 98 9.22 -11.10 -7.86
CA THR A 98 9.55 -11.87 -6.66
C THR A 98 11.03 -12.25 -6.72
N GLY A 99 11.77 -11.92 -5.65
CA GLY A 99 13.13 -12.37 -5.40
C GLY A 99 13.12 -13.54 -4.44
N ARG A 100 14.07 -14.47 -4.61
CA ARG A 100 14.30 -15.53 -3.62
C ARG A 100 15.23 -15.01 -2.52
N SER A 101 14.96 -15.42 -1.31
CA SER A 101 15.82 -15.23 -0.15
C SER A 101 16.24 -16.59 0.43
N THR A 102 17.14 -16.59 1.39
CA THR A 102 17.71 -17.81 1.97
C THR A 102 17.13 -18.20 3.30
N GLY A 103 16.36 -17.32 3.92
CA GLY A 103 15.78 -17.49 5.26
C GLY A 103 14.26 -17.37 5.28
N GLY A 104 13.71 -17.14 6.45
CA GLY A 104 12.31 -16.82 6.68
C GLY A 104 12.20 -15.36 7.11
N GLU A 105 12.18 -14.44 6.16
CA GLU A 105 12.20 -13.02 6.46
C GLU A 105 10.93 -12.59 7.17
N VAL A 106 11.10 -12.08 8.38
CA VAL A 106 10.01 -11.61 9.25
C VAL A 106 9.82 -10.10 9.19
N HIS A 107 10.79 -9.38 8.64
CA HIS A 107 10.76 -7.93 8.57
C HIS A 107 11.56 -7.42 7.38
N CYS A 108 11.11 -6.32 6.75
CA CYS A 108 11.94 -5.58 5.81
C CYS A 108 11.76 -4.06 6.00
N THR A 109 12.78 -3.32 5.63
CA THR A 109 12.77 -1.86 5.62
C THR A 109 13.39 -1.33 4.35
N LEU A 110 12.91 -0.15 3.95
CA LEU A 110 13.43 0.58 2.79
C LEU A 110 14.42 1.61 3.27
N TYR A 111 15.53 1.76 2.55
CA TYR A 111 16.38 2.92 2.69
C TYR A 111 16.89 3.37 1.32
N GLY A 112 16.97 4.68 1.12
CA GLY A 112 17.39 5.28 -0.12
C GLY A 112 18.88 5.60 -0.13
N GLY A 113 19.56 5.34 -1.25
CA GLY A 113 20.89 5.90 -1.53
C GLY A 113 20.77 7.34 -2.04
N SER A 114 21.84 8.12 -1.87
CA SER A 114 21.94 9.50 -2.39
C SER A 114 21.89 9.58 -3.93
N ASP A 115 22.04 8.43 -4.59
CA ASP A 115 21.99 8.26 -6.06
C ASP A 115 20.56 8.00 -6.59
N GLY A 116 19.54 8.09 -5.73
CA GLY A 116 18.14 7.82 -6.09
C GLY A 116 17.79 6.34 -6.25
N LYS A 117 18.73 5.42 -5.98
CA LYS A 117 18.49 3.98 -5.97
C LYS A 117 18.11 3.57 -4.55
N GLY A 118 16.93 2.98 -4.41
CA GLY A 118 16.49 2.41 -3.14
C GLY A 118 17.08 1.02 -2.91
N PHE A 119 17.24 0.69 -1.62
CA PHE A 119 17.62 -0.64 -1.16
C PHE A 119 16.56 -1.15 -0.20
N ILE A 120 16.46 -2.47 -0.13
CA ILE A 120 15.65 -3.16 0.86
C ILE A 120 16.58 -4.00 1.72
N ALA A 121 16.49 -3.80 3.03
CA ALA A 121 17.09 -4.71 4.00
C ALA A 121 15.99 -5.60 4.57
N ALA A 122 16.21 -6.90 4.56
CA ALA A 122 15.32 -7.87 5.17
C ALA A 122 16.06 -8.59 6.30
N ALA A 123 15.32 -8.95 7.36
CA ALA A 123 15.81 -9.69 8.51
C ALA A 123 15.05 -11.01 8.64
N GLU A 124 15.80 -12.04 8.99
CA GLU A 124 15.34 -13.39 9.33
C GLU A 124 15.10 -13.53 10.84
#